data_c6a0f9c9afc4f063a29df67efd19a7f8
#
_entry.id   c6a0f9c9afc4f063a29df67efd19a7f8
#
_cell.length_a   1.000
_cell.length_b   1.000
_cell.length_c   1.000
_cell.angle_alpha   90.00
_cell.angle_beta   90.00
_cell.angle_gamma   90.00
#
_symmetry.space_group_name_H-M   'P 1'
#
loop_
_entity.id
_entity.type
_entity.pdbx_description
1 polymer ?
#
loop_
_entity_poly.entity_id
_entity_poly.type
_entity_poly.pdbx_seq_one_letter_code
_entity_poly.pdbx_strand_id
1 'polypeptide(L)'
;LLQALSESDAAGAEAVWGVTEYTILFVVYLGLSFIATFFNVCVVYTTKTRFEGGDATFMDSIRFGMSKTVIIFQWSLLAATVGLLLAMLERFALRLGGIGKIVVNLIRSVLGLAWSVLTLFVVPVLVYENVSPLEAVRRSKDILKKTWGESLVRAFGLGLIQFVCILAVIGVTLGLGILVPQGPGGLVVM
;
A
#
# COMPACT_ATOMS: atom_id res chain seq x y z
N LEU A 1 -23.81 2.77 36.22
CA LEU A 1 -22.86 1.70 36.55
C LEU A 1 -22.53 0.86 35.30
N LEU A 2 -23.52 0.40 34.52
CA LEU A 2 -23.32 -0.37 33.27
C LEU A 2 -22.59 0.48 32.20
N GLN A 3 -22.87 1.78 32.07
CA GLN A 3 -22.15 2.66 31.17
C GLN A 3 -20.68 2.87 31.58
N ALA A 4 -20.42 3.03 32.87
CA ALA A 4 -19.05 3.14 33.40
C ALA A 4 -18.24 1.85 33.22
N LEU A 5 -18.89 0.67 33.29
CA LEU A 5 -18.25 -0.61 33.00
C LEU A 5 -17.95 -0.76 31.49
N SER A 6 -18.87 -0.33 30.61
CA SER A 6 -18.64 -0.35 29.16
C SER A 6 -17.55 0.62 28.70
N GLU A 7 -17.43 1.78 29.36
CA GLU A 7 -16.35 2.73 29.10
C GLU A 7 -14.99 2.26 29.64
N SER A 8 -14.98 1.55 30.78
CA SER A 8 -13.74 0.94 31.31
C SER A 8 -13.27 -0.23 30.46
N ASP A 9 -14.20 -1.02 29.90
CA ASP A 9 -13.88 -2.12 28.99
C ASP A 9 -13.44 -1.60 27.61
N ALA A 10 -14.00 -0.50 27.14
CA ALA A 10 -13.57 0.16 25.90
C ALA A 10 -12.20 0.85 26.07
N ALA A 11 -11.92 1.45 27.21
CA ALA A 11 -10.61 2.04 27.53
C ALA A 11 -9.53 0.95 27.79
N GLY A 12 -9.91 -0.22 28.29
CA GLY A 12 -9.04 -1.38 28.43
C GLY A 12 -8.76 -2.11 27.12
N ALA A 13 -9.57 -1.91 26.08
CA ALA A 13 -9.42 -2.51 24.76
C ALA A 13 -8.46 -1.74 23.84
N GLU A 14 -7.90 -0.61 24.26
CA GLU A 14 -6.66 -0.09 23.68
C GLU A 14 -5.48 -0.94 24.16
N ALA A 15 -5.53 -2.23 23.88
CA ALA A 15 -4.46 -3.16 24.17
C ALA A 15 -3.17 -2.60 23.58
N VAL A 16 -2.24 -2.23 24.46
CA VAL A 16 -0.86 -1.94 24.06
C VAL A 16 -0.37 -3.20 23.38
N TRP A 17 -0.32 -3.18 22.04
CA TRP A 17 0.15 -4.31 21.27
C TRP A 17 1.56 -4.65 21.75
N GLY A 18 1.70 -5.84 22.27
CA GLY A 18 2.95 -6.39 22.73
C GLY A 18 3.74 -7.02 21.56
N VAL A 19 4.91 -7.52 21.89
CA VAL A 19 5.80 -8.22 20.92
C VAL A 19 5.08 -9.42 20.29
N THR A 20 4.22 -10.10 21.04
CA THR A 20 3.48 -11.28 20.59
C THR A 20 2.55 -10.96 19.43
N GLU A 21 1.77 -9.89 19.53
CA GLU A 21 0.81 -9.49 18.50
C GLU A 21 1.52 -9.06 17.21
N TYR A 22 2.63 -8.33 17.32
CA TYR A 22 3.45 -7.98 16.15
C TYR A 22 4.10 -9.21 15.52
N THR A 23 4.50 -10.20 16.32
CA THR A 23 5.06 -11.46 15.82
C THR A 23 4.01 -12.25 15.06
N ILE A 24 2.80 -12.40 15.62
CA ILE A 24 1.68 -13.06 14.95
C ILE A 24 1.33 -12.35 13.64
N LEU A 25 1.23 -11.03 13.67
CA LEU A 25 0.94 -10.22 12.49
C LEU A 25 2.00 -10.41 11.39
N PHE A 26 3.28 -10.44 11.77
CA PHE A 26 4.38 -10.69 10.85
C PHE A 26 4.31 -12.09 10.23
N VAL A 27 4.05 -13.12 11.01
CA VAL A 27 3.91 -14.50 10.51
C VAL A 27 2.72 -14.62 9.56
N VAL A 28 1.61 -13.98 9.87
CA VAL A 28 0.43 -13.93 8.98
C VAL A 28 0.78 -13.20 7.67
N TYR A 29 1.42 -12.03 7.72
CA TYR A 29 1.85 -11.32 6.52
C TYR A 29 2.84 -12.13 5.69
N LEU A 30 3.78 -12.80 6.33
CA LEU A 30 4.75 -13.67 5.67
C LEU A 30 4.05 -14.83 4.93
N GLY A 31 3.12 -15.50 5.60
CA GLY A 31 2.35 -16.60 5.01
C GLY A 31 1.51 -16.15 3.83
N LEU A 32 0.75 -15.06 3.99
CA LEU A 32 -0.08 -14.50 2.92
C LEU A 32 0.77 -14.01 1.74
N SER A 33 1.88 -13.32 2.02
CA SER A 33 2.81 -12.85 0.98
C SER A 33 3.45 -14.00 0.23
N PHE A 34 3.80 -15.10 0.93
CA PHE A 34 4.36 -16.29 0.30
C PHE A 34 3.34 -16.95 -0.64
N ILE A 35 2.12 -17.17 -0.16
CA ILE A 35 1.05 -17.78 -0.98
C ILE A 35 0.75 -16.91 -2.20
N ALA A 36 0.55 -15.60 -2.01
CA ALA A 36 0.27 -14.67 -3.09
C ALA A 36 1.40 -14.64 -4.12
N THR A 37 2.65 -14.59 -3.67
CA THR A 37 3.82 -14.58 -4.56
C THR A 37 3.96 -15.92 -5.30
N PHE A 38 3.74 -17.04 -4.63
CA PHE A 38 3.79 -18.37 -5.25
C PHE A 38 2.82 -18.47 -6.42
N PHE A 39 1.55 -18.12 -6.21
CA PHE A 39 0.57 -18.14 -7.28
C PHE A 39 0.85 -17.11 -8.38
N ASN A 40 1.37 -15.93 -8.03
CA ASN A 40 1.83 -14.94 -9.00
C ASN A 40 2.93 -15.52 -9.91
N VAL A 41 3.91 -16.22 -9.34
CA VAL A 41 4.96 -16.91 -10.09
C VAL A 41 4.37 -17.94 -11.05
N CYS A 42 3.38 -18.74 -10.61
CA CYS A 42 2.68 -19.70 -11.46
C CYS A 42 1.98 -19.01 -12.65
N VAL A 43 1.29 -17.89 -12.39
CA VAL A 43 0.61 -17.10 -13.44
C VAL A 43 1.62 -16.51 -14.41
N VAL A 44 2.71 -15.92 -13.92
CA VAL A 44 3.78 -15.34 -14.76
C VAL A 44 4.40 -16.41 -15.68
N TYR A 45 4.64 -17.61 -15.15
CA TYR A 45 5.14 -18.74 -15.94
C TYR A 45 4.16 -19.14 -17.04
N THR A 46 2.88 -19.38 -16.68
CA THR A 46 1.84 -19.76 -17.63
C THR A 46 1.68 -18.73 -18.74
N THR A 47 1.63 -17.45 -18.35
CA THR A 47 1.46 -16.34 -19.29
C THR A 47 2.63 -16.28 -20.26
N LYS A 48 3.87 -16.35 -19.78
CA LYS A 48 5.06 -16.30 -20.63
C LYS A 48 5.08 -17.48 -21.60
N THR A 49 4.87 -18.72 -21.12
CA THR A 49 4.87 -19.92 -21.96
C THR A 49 3.84 -19.81 -23.09
N ARG A 50 2.64 -19.28 -22.79
CA ARG A 50 1.59 -19.08 -23.81
C ARG A 50 1.94 -17.97 -24.81
N PHE A 51 2.58 -16.90 -24.38
CA PHE A 51 3.07 -15.86 -25.30
C PHE A 51 4.18 -16.37 -26.22
N GLU A 52 4.97 -17.34 -25.78
CA GLU A 52 6.01 -18.00 -26.59
C GLU A 52 5.46 -19.12 -27.51
N GLY A 53 4.12 -19.29 -27.54
CA GLY A 53 3.45 -20.29 -28.38
C GLY A 53 3.42 -21.69 -27.77
N GLY A 54 3.84 -21.86 -26.52
CA GLY A 54 3.76 -23.12 -25.79
C GLY A 54 2.42 -23.32 -25.08
N ASP A 55 2.19 -24.55 -24.60
CA ASP A 55 1.04 -24.90 -23.78
C ASP A 55 1.51 -25.30 -22.37
N ALA A 56 1.22 -24.46 -21.37
CA ALA A 56 1.55 -24.71 -19.98
C ALA A 56 0.36 -25.31 -19.26
N THR A 57 0.55 -26.50 -18.70
CA THR A 57 -0.45 -27.12 -17.83
C THR A 57 -0.41 -26.49 -16.41
N PHE A 58 -1.47 -26.66 -15.65
CA PHE A 58 -1.51 -26.22 -14.24
C PHE A 58 -0.36 -26.86 -13.44
N MET A 59 -0.08 -28.14 -13.65
CA MET A 59 0.97 -28.86 -12.92
C MET A 59 2.37 -28.34 -13.28
N ASP A 60 2.62 -27.95 -14.53
CA ASP A 60 3.90 -27.35 -14.93
C ASP A 60 4.13 -26.02 -14.22
N SER A 61 3.10 -25.21 -14.07
CA SER A 61 3.15 -23.95 -13.35
C SER A 61 3.46 -24.14 -11.88
N ILE A 62 2.81 -25.11 -11.22
CA ILE A 62 3.08 -25.48 -9.83
C ILE A 62 4.52 -25.99 -9.66
N ARG A 63 4.97 -26.89 -10.53
CA ARG A 63 6.34 -27.42 -10.50
C ARG A 63 7.37 -26.31 -10.67
N PHE A 64 7.12 -25.36 -11.57
CA PHE A 64 7.96 -24.19 -11.76
C PHE A 64 7.98 -23.31 -10.49
N GLY A 65 6.83 -22.99 -9.91
CA GLY A 65 6.74 -22.26 -8.64
C GLY A 65 7.50 -22.95 -7.51
N MET A 66 7.38 -24.26 -7.38
CA MET A 66 8.13 -25.07 -6.40
C MET A 66 9.64 -24.98 -6.61
N SER A 67 10.12 -24.93 -7.87
CA SER A 67 11.55 -24.77 -8.15
C SER A 67 12.11 -23.41 -7.73
N LYS A 68 11.25 -22.40 -7.51
CA LYS A 68 11.59 -21.03 -7.14
C LYS A 68 11.29 -20.70 -5.67
N THR A 69 10.95 -21.70 -4.85
CA THR A 69 10.50 -21.53 -3.46
C THR A 69 11.44 -20.66 -2.62
N VAL A 70 12.75 -20.82 -2.75
CA VAL A 70 13.74 -20.05 -1.97
C VAL A 70 13.66 -18.55 -2.29
N ILE A 71 13.61 -18.19 -3.57
CA ILE A 71 13.54 -16.79 -3.98
C ILE A 71 12.17 -16.17 -3.66
N ILE A 72 11.10 -16.97 -3.74
CA ILE A 72 9.74 -16.60 -3.31
C ILE A 72 9.76 -16.30 -1.81
N PHE A 73 10.39 -17.14 -0.99
CA PHE A 73 10.46 -16.93 0.44
C PHE A 73 11.25 -15.68 0.81
N GLN A 74 12.40 -15.45 0.18
CA GLN A 74 13.21 -14.25 0.39
C GLN A 74 12.43 -12.97 0.04
N TRP A 75 11.68 -12.98 -1.06
CA TRP A 75 10.81 -11.88 -1.44
C TRP A 75 9.67 -11.68 -0.45
N SER A 76 9.02 -12.77 -0.02
CA SER A 76 7.92 -12.72 0.94
C SER A 76 8.36 -12.17 2.28
N LEU A 77 9.58 -12.48 2.71
CA LEU A 77 10.19 -11.93 3.92
C LEU A 77 10.35 -10.41 3.83
N LEU A 78 10.87 -9.92 2.69
CA LEU A 78 11.00 -8.48 2.44
C LEU A 78 9.61 -7.80 2.40
N ALA A 79 8.66 -8.37 1.67
CA ALA A 79 7.31 -7.82 1.54
C ALA A 79 6.56 -7.81 2.88
N ALA A 80 6.68 -8.88 3.68
CA ALA A 80 6.09 -8.93 5.02
C ALA A 80 6.70 -7.88 5.96
N THR A 81 8.02 -7.66 5.87
CA THR A 81 8.69 -6.61 6.66
C THR A 81 8.14 -5.22 6.31
N VAL A 82 8.02 -4.90 5.02
CA VAL A 82 7.43 -3.61 4.59
C VAL A 82 5.97 -3.52 5.02
N GLY A 83 5.18 -4.59 4.87
CA GLY A 83 3.80 -4.64 5.33
C GLY A 83 3.66 -4.38 6.82
N LEU A 84 4.53 -4.98 7.64
CA LEU A 84 4.57 -4.75 9.09
C LEU A 84 4.91 -3.29 9.41
N LEU A 85 5.91 -2.70 8.74
CA LEU A 85 6.27 -1.29 8.94
C LEU A 85 5.12 -0.34 8.61
N LEU A 86 4.38 -0.60 7.53
CA LEU A 86 3.19 0.18 7.18
C LEU A 86 2.07 0.01 8.20
N ALA A 87 1.88 -1.19 8.76
CA ALA A 87 0.91 -1.44 9.82
C ALA A 87 1.30 -0.75 11.14
N MET A 88 2.59 -0.73 11.48
CA MET A 88 3.09 0.03 12.64
C MET A 88 2.87 1.53 12.47
N LEU A 89 3.10 2.06 11.27
CA LEU A 89 2.85 3.47 10.96
C LEU A 89 1.36 3.84 11.10
N GLU A 90 0.45 2.96 10.68
CA GLU A 90 -0.99 3.14 10.87
C GLU A 90 -1.38 3.22 12.34
N ARG A 91 -0.84 2.30 13.15
CA ARG A 91 -1.09 2.31 14.60
C ARG A 91 -0.52 3.54 15.29
N PHE A 92 0.66 3.99 14.85
CA PHE A 92 1.23 5.23 15.33
C PHE A 92 0.31 6.43 15.01
N ALA A 93 -0.28 6.46 13.81
CA ALA A 93 -1.25 7.49 13.43
C ALA A 93 -2.47 7.53 14.36
N LEU A 94 -2.96 6.37 14.80
CA LEU A 94 -4.11 6.28 15.72
C LEU A 94 -3.83 6.91 17.09
N ARG A 95 -2.55 6.92 17.54
CA ARG A 95 -2.13 7.52 18.83
C ARG A 95 -2.01 9.04 18.78
N LEU A 96 -1.84 9.63 17.60
CA LEU A 96 -1.59 11.08 17.47
C LEU A 96 -2.85 11.94 17.59
N GLY A 97 -4.04 11.41 17.27
CA GLY A 97 -5.29 12.20 17.28
C GLY A 97 -5.28 13.41 16.32
N GLY A 98 -6.42 14.03 16.10
CA GLY A 98 -6.56 15.27 15.34
C GLY A 98 -5.84 15.30 13.98
N ILE A 99 -5.18 16.42 13.69
CA ILE A 99 -4.47 16.67 12.44
C ILE A 99 -3.29 15.69 12.24
N GLY A 100 -2.61 15.29 13.32
CA GLY A 100 -1.49 14.34 13.26
C GLY A 100 -1.89 13.00 12.67
N LYS A 101 -3.06 12.47 13.02
CA LYS A 101 -3.61 11.25 12.44
C LYS A 101 -3.81 11.37 10.93
N ILE A 102 -4.35 12.50 10.46
CA ILE A 102 -4.60 12.74 9.03
C ILE A 102 -3.28 12.75 8.25
N VAL A 103 -2.27 13.47 8.76
CA VAL A 103 -0.95 13.59 8.12
C VAL A 103 -0.25 12.23 8.02
N VAL A 104 -0.21 11.45 9.10
CA VAL A 104 0.46 10.14 9.11
C VAL A 104 -0.30 9.14 8.23
N ASN A 105 -1.63 9.15 8.21
CA ASN A 105 -2.42 8.31 7.30
C ASN A 105 -2.18 8.67 5.82
N LEU A 106 -2.03 9.94 5.49
CA LEU A 106 -1.69 10.39 4.15
C LEU A 106 -0.30 9.87 3.75
N ILE A 107 0.70 10.02 4.61
CA ILE A 107 2.06 9.51 4.37
C ILE A 107 2.03 7.99 4.16
N ARG A 108 1.34 7.25 5.04
CA ARG A 108 1.18 5.80 4.90
C ARG A 108 0.55 5.42 3.57
N SER A 109 -0.51 6.12 3.16
CA SER A 109 -1.20 5.86 1.89
C SER A 109 -0.28 6.08 0.69
N VAL A 110 0.51 7.17 0.69
CA VAL A 110 1.49 7.47 -0.36
C VAL A 110 2.59 6.42 -0.38
N LEU A 111 3.14 6.02 0.77
CA LEU A 111 4.17 4.98 0.86
C LEU A 111 3.64 3.62 0.41
N GLY A 112 2.42 3.24 0.79
CA GLY A 112 1.78 2.01 0.36
C GLY A 112 1.54 1.98 -1.16
N LEU A 113 1.07 3.08 -1.73
CA LEU A 113 0.89 3.22 -3.17
C LEU A 113 2.24 3.12 -3.90
N ALA A 114 3.25 3.85 -3.43
CA ALA A 114 4.60 3.81 -4.01
C ALA A 114 5.19 2.40 -3.96
N TRP A 115 5.04 1.69 -2.83
CA TRP A 115 5.44 0.30 -2.69
C TRP A 115 4.71 -0.61 -3.68
N SER A 116 3.39 -0.49 -3.78
CA SER A 116 2.56 -1.29 -4.70
C SER A 116 2.97 -1.11 -6.16
N VAL A 117 3.23 0.14 -6.57
CA VAL A 117 3.70 0.46 -7.93
C VAL A 117 5.12 -0.06 -8.16
N LEU A 118 6.04 0.16 -7.21
CA LEU A 118 7.43 -0.30 -7.33
C LEU A 118 7.55 -1.83 -7.42
N THR A 119 6.61 -2.56 -6.81
CA THR A 119 6.64 -4.03 -6.78
C THR A 119 5.93 -4.68 -7.96
N LEU A 120 5.32 -3.91 -8.86
CA LEU A 120 4.51 -4.42 -9.97
C LEU A 120 5.26 -5.42 -10.86
N PHE A 121 6.52 -5.15 -11.19
CA PHE A 121 7.35 -6.00 -12.03
C PHE A 121 8.35 -6.87 -11.26
N VAL A 122 8.31 -6.84 -9.93
CA VAL A 122 9.29 -7.58 -9.12
C VAL A 122 9.18 -9.08 -9.34
N VAL A 123 7.97 -9.64 -9.37
CA VAL A 123 7.79 -11.09 -9.53
C VAL A 123 8.34 -11.60 -10.87
N PRO A 124 8.02 -11.01 -12.03
CA PRO A 124 8.65 -11.38 -13.30
C PRO A 124 10.18 -11.30 -13.28
N VAL A 125 10.72 -10.21 -12.73
CA VAL A 125 12.17 -10.01 -12.66
C VAL A 125 12.85 -11.05 -11.77
N LEU A 126 12.32 -11.32 -10.58
CA LEU A 126 12.82 -12.34 -9.66
C LEU A 126 12.91 -13.72 -10.31
N VAL A 127 11.86 -14.08 -11.03
CA VAL A 127 11.68 -15.44 -11.57
C VAL A 127 12.57 -15.69 -12.77
N TYR A 128 12.70 -14.72 -13.66
CA TYR A 128 13.41 -14.90 -14.95
C TYR A 128 14.85 -14.40 -14.93
N GLU A 129 15.15 -13.40 -14.11
CA GLU A 129 16.52 -12.86 -14.04
C GLU A 129 17.35 -13.46 -12.90
N ASN A 130 16.74 -14.26 -12.00
CA ASN A 130 17.38 -14.90 -10.83
C ASN A 130 18.21 -13.92 -9.99
N VAL A 131 17.70 -12.71 -9.80
CA VAL A 131 18.34 -11.66 -9.00
C VAL A 131 17.83 -11.65 -7.56
N SER A 132 18.56 -10.97 -6.67
CA SER A 132 18.09 -10.79 -5.29
C SER A 132 16.82 -9.94 -5.20
N PRO A 133 16.01 -10.06 -4.13
CA PRO A 133 14.79 -9.27 -3.97
C PRO A 133 14.99 -7.75 -4.07
N LEU A 134 16.05 -7.22 -3.49
CA LEU A 134 16.36 -5.78 -3.56
C LEU A 134 16.75 -5.34 -4.98
N GLU A 135 17.50 -6.17 -5.69
CA GLU A 135 17.84 -5.91 -7.08
C GLU A 135 16.60 -5.97 -7.97
N ALA A 136 15.68 -6.91 -7.73
CA ALA A 136 14.42 -7.00 -8.44
C ALA A 136 13.55 -5.74 -8.24
N VAL A 137 13.53 -5.16 -7.03
CA VAL A 137 12.84 -3.87 -6.79
C VAL A 137 13.50 -2.73 -7.58
N ARG A 138 14.83 -2.67 -7.63
CA ARG A 138 15.55 -1.66 -8.43
C ARG A 138 15.21 -1.79 -9.91
N ARG A 139 15.27 -2.99 -10.46
CA ARG A 139 14.93 -3.26 -11.87
C ARG A 139 13.46 -2.98 -12.17
N SER A 140 12.55 -3.36 -11.27
CA SER A 140 11.13 -3.00 -11.38
C SER A 140 10.94 -1.48 -11.50
N LYS A 141 11.63 -0.70 -10.66
CA LYS A 141 11.63 0.77 -10.74
C LYS A 141 12.14 1.27 -12.11
N ASP A 142 13.22 0.69 -12.63
CA ASP A 142 13.80 1.11 -13.91
C ASP A 142 12.89 0.76 -15.09
N ILE A 143 12.24 -0.41 -15.05
CA ILE A 143 11.21 -0.80 -16.03
C ILE A 143 10.03 0.18 -15.98
N LEU A 144 9.52 0.47 -14.79
CA LEU A 144 8.43 1.44 -14.61
C LEU A 144 8.81 2.82 -15.16
N LYS A 145 10.00 3.32 -14.81
CA LYS A 145 10.49 4.60 -15.28
C LYS A 145 10.62 4.66 -16.81
N LYS A 146 11.11 3.58 -17.42
CA LYS A 146 11.28 3.48 -18.86
C LYS A 146 9.95 3.35 -19.61
N THR A 147 9.01 2.60 -19.05
CA THR A 147 7.74 2.29 -19.73
C THR A 147 6.65 3.33 -19.46
N TRP A 148 6.57 3.83 -18.21
CA TRP A 148 5.47 4.67 -17.75
C TRP A 148 5.93 6.04 -17.22
N GLY A 149 7.24 6.31 -17.25
CA GLY A 149 7.81 7.51 -16.64
C GLY A 149 7.14 8.80 -17.06
N GLU A 150 6.93 9.00 -18.38
CA GLU A 150 6.25 10.19 -18.89
C GLU A 150 4.77 10.25 -18.49
N SER A 151 4.07 9.12 -18.55
CA SER A 151 2.65 9.05 -18.20
C SER A 151 2.42 9.28 -16.71
N LEU A 152 3.29 8.72 -15.86
CA LEU A 152 3.25 8.94 -14.41
C LEU A 152 3.56 10.40 -14.06
N VAL A 153 4.61 10.99 -14.66
CA VAL A 153 4.96 12.39 -14.42
C VAL A 153 3.83 13.33 -14.84
N ARG A 154 3.18 13.07 -15.98
CA ARG A 154 1.99 13.84 -16.42
C ARG A 154 0.81 13.68 -15.44
N ALA A 155 0.49 12.44 -15.06
CA ALA A 155 -0.63 12.16 -14.15
C ALA A 155 -0.42 12.79 -12.77
N PHE A 156 0.77 12.63 -12.18
CA PHE A 156 1.11 13.24 -10.90
C PHE A 156 1.21 14.76 -10.99
N GLY A 157 1.78 15.30 -12.07
CA GLY A 157 1.89 16.74 -12.29
C GLY A 157 0.51 17.40 -12.40
N LEU A 158 -0.39 16.83 -13.20
CA LEU A 158 -1.77 17.32 -13.33
C LEU A 158 -2.55 17.15 -12.03
N GLY A 159 -2.40 16.01 -11.33
CA GLY A 159 -3.03 15.77 -10.04
C GLY A 159 -2.59 16.77 -8.97
N LEU A 160 -1.30 17.13 -8.93
CA LEU A 160 -0.78 18.14 -8.02
C LEU A 160 -1.34 19.54 -8.32
N ILE A 161 -1.40 19.92 -9.59
CA ILE A 161 -1.99 21.19 -10.01
C ILE A 161 -3.45 21.25 -9.63
N GLN A 162 -4.22 20.18 -9.91
CA GLN A 162 -5.62 20.07 -9.53
C GLN A 162 -5.82 20.18 -8.02
N PHE A 163 -4.99 19.51 -7.22
CA PHE A 163 -5.03 19.57 -5.76
C PHE A 163 -4.79 21.00 -5.25
N VAL A 164 -3.77 21.70 -5.78
CA VAL A 164 -3.49 23.10 -5.42
C VAL A 164 -4.65 24.02 -5.80
N CYS A 165 -5.24 23.82 -6.97
CA CYS A 165 -6.43 24.58 -7.39
C CYS A 165 -7.63 24.37 -6.47
N ILE A 166 -7.90 23.12 -6.06
CA ILE A 166 -8.97 22.80 -5.12
C ILE A 166 -8.72 23.49 -3.77
N LEU A 167 -7.50 23.41 -3.25
CA LEU A 167 -7.15 24.10 -1.99
C LEU A 167 -7.31 25.61 -2.10
N ALA A 168 -6.93 26.21 -3.23
CA ALA A 168 -7.11 27.65 -3.46
C ALA A 168 -8.60 28.03 -3.49
N VAL A 169 -9.45 27.26 -4.19
CA VAL A 169 -10.91 27.48 -4.22
C VAL A 169 -11.51 27.36 -2.82
N ILE A 170 -11.18 26.31 -2.07
CA ILE A 170 -11.64 26.14 -0.68
C ILE A 170 -11.18 27.31 0.18
N GLY A 171 -9.92 27.74 0.10
CA GLY A 171 -9.39 28.86 0.84
C GLY A 171 -10.10 30.18 0.54
N VAL A 172 -10.35 30.45 -0.74
CA VAL A 172 -11.11 31.65 -1.18
C VAL A 172 -12.55 31.60 -0.67
N THR A 173 -13.22 30.44 -0.79
CA THR A 173 -14.62 30.27 -0.37
C THR A 173 -14.77 30.47 1.15
N LEU A 174 -13.87 29.86 1.93
CA LEU A 174 -13.87 30.04 3.38
C LEU A 174 -13.51 31.49 3.77
N GLY A 175 -12.55 32.12 3.11
CA GLY A 175 -12.18 33.51 3.32
C GLY A 175 -13.32 34.49 3.03
N LEU A 176 -14.03 34.29 1.91
CA LEU A 176 -15.21 35.08 1.56
C LEU A 176 -16.36 34.84 2.54
N GLY A 177 -16.56 33.60 3.00
CA GLY A 177 -17.59 33.28 4.01
C GLY A 177 -17.36 33.95 5.37
N ILE A 178 -16.11 34.23 5.72
CA ILE A 178 -15.75 34.97 6.94
C ILE A 178 -15.94 36.50 6.74
N LEU A 179 -15.69 37.00 5.52
CA LEU A 179 -15.78 38.43 5.19
C LEU A 179 -17.20 38.94 4.91
N VAL A 180 -18.10 38.04 4.54
CA VAL A 180 -19.53 38.42 4.32
C VAL A 180 -20.23 38.51 5.68
N PRO A 181 -20.69 39.71 6.10
CA PRO A 181 -21.43 39.84 7.34
C PRO A 181 -22.67 38.97 7.27
N GLN A 182 -22.88 38.12 8.25
CA GLN A 182 -24.09 37.31 8.38
C GLN A 182 -25.27 38.25 8.72
N GLY A 183 -25.91 38.77 7.67
CA GLY A 183 -27.15 39.50 7.84
C GLY A 183 -28.26 38.57 8.36
N PRO A 184 -29.35 39.10 8.99
CA PRO A 184 -30.38 38.29 9.63
C PRO A 184 -31.23 37.42 8.66
N GLY A 185 -30.77 37.20 7.42
CA GLY A 185 -31.41 36.36 6.42
C GLY A 185 -30.62 35.11 5.98
N GLY A 186 -29.51 34.78 6.63
CA GLY A 186 -28.58 33.71 6.22
C GLY A 186 -28.93 32.29 6.67
N LEU A 187 -30.18 31.89 6.65
CA LEU A 187 -30.66 30.55 6.98
C LEU A 187 -31.37 29.89 5.80
N VAL A 188 -30.73 29.77 4.65
CA VAL A 188 -31.17 28.83 3.58
C VAL A 188 -29.97 28.47 2.71
N VAL A 189 -29.13 27.56 3.12
CA VAL A 189 -28.53 26.49 2.29
C VAL A 189 -27.90 25.48 3.27
N MET A 190 -28.69 24.50 3.70
CA MET A 190 -28.22 23.19 4.13
C MET A 190 -28.70 22.19 3.08
#